data_0f39b9f37ed5d0dc75e5e57e9b162220
#
_entry.id   0f39b9f37ed5d0dc75e5e57e9b162220
#
_cell.length_a   1.000
_cell.length_b   1.000
_cell.length_c   1.000
_cell.angle_alpha   90.00
_cell.angle_beta   90.00
_cell.angle_gamma   90.00
#
_symmetry.space_group_name_H-M   'P 1'
#
loop_
_entity.id
_entity.type
_entity.pdbx_description
1 polymer ?
#
loop_
_entity_poly.entity_id
_entity_poly.type
_entity_poly.pdbx_seq_one_letter_code
_entity_poly.pdbx_strand_id
1 'polypeptide(L)'
;FVTAPITTSQEAGQLYCQFCASIASKFNCVVVSLHHMSKTALTSQDDAMSVRASIRGASSLVDGMRMAIALWLCPEQEAENICFDYGVEFDRTRVVRSAVVKTNSSEVDTKTLTLFRRKAVLEPLENGNITIER
;
A
#
# COMPACT_ATOMS: atom_id res chain seq x y z
N PHE A 1 16.95 -7.67 9.58
CA PHE A 1 17.18 -7.36 8.16
C PHE A 1 17.29 -8.66 7.38
N VAL A 2 16.47 -8.81 6.32
CA VAL A 2 16.56 -9.94 5.41
C VAL A 2 17.65 -9.63 4.39
N THR A 3 18.73 -10.40 4.40
CA THR A 3 19.87 -10.21 3.48
C THR A 3 19.74 -11.00 2.17
N ALA A 4 18.71 -11.86 2.04
CA ALA A 4 18.45 -12.62 0.84
C ALA A 4 17.95 -11.72 -0.31
N PRO A 5 18.26 -12.02 -1.59
CA PRO A 5 17.84 -11.23 -2.74
C PRO A 5 16.35 -11.46 -3.09
N ILE A 6 15.45 -11.26 -2.12
CA ILE A 6 14.00 -11.53 -2.25
C ILE A 6 13.34 -10.68 -3.32
N THR A 7 13.96 -9.57 -3.70
CA THR A 7 13.44 -8.64 -4.70
C THR A 7 13.90 -8.92 -6.12
N THR A 8 14.86 -9.81 -6.30
CA THR A 8 15.47 -10.13 -7.61
C THR A 8 15.43 -11.59 -7.96
N SER A 9 15.16 -12.47 -6.98
CA SER A 9 15.08 -13.91 -7.15
C SER A 9 13.68 -14.43 -6.83
N GLN A 10 13.08 -15.12 -7.78
CA GLN A 10 11.78 -15.80 -7.62
C GLN A 10 11.81 -16.81 -6.47
N GLU A 11 12.89 -17.62 -6.42
CA GLU A 11 13.10 -18.62 -5.40
C GLU A 11 13.22 -18.01 -4.00
N ALA A 12 14.02 -16.95 -3.86
CA ALA A 12 14.19 -16.27 -2.59
C ALA A 12 12.86 -15.60 -2.11
N GLY A 13 12.06 -15.07 -3.03
CA GLY A 13 10.73 -14.55 -2.73
C GLY A 13 9.78 -15.63 -2.21
N GLN A 14 9.77 -16.81 -2.84
CA GLN A 14 8.97 -17.95 -2.40
C GLN A 14 9.39 -18.46 -1.02
N LEU A 15 10.69 -18.64 -0.80
CA LEU A 15 11.24 -19.07 0.50
C LEU A 15 10.86 -18.08 1.62
N TYR A 16 10.93 -16.79 1.34
CA TYR A 16 10.51 -15.77 2.30
C TYR A 16 9.02 -15.89 2.65
N CYS A 17 8.14 -16.07 1.66
CA CYS A 17 6.72 -16.27 1.89
C CYS A 17 6.41 -17.54 2.69
N GLN A 18 7.11 -18.64 2.40
CA GLN A 18 7.01 -19.90 3.15
C GLN A 18 7.46 -19.71 4.61
N PHE A 19 8.54 -18.97 4.84
CA PHE A 19 9.02 -18.64 6.16
C PHE A 19 7.99 -17.83 6.96
N CYS A 20 7.41 -16.78 6.36
CA CYS A 20 6.35 -15.99 6.97
C CYS A 20 5.12 -16.84 7.32
N ALA A 21 4.69 -17.70 6.40
CA ALA A 21 3.57 -18.62 6.62
C ALA A 21 3.84 -19.62 7.76
N SER A 22 5.07 -20.12 7.85
CA SER A 22 5.54 -21.02 8.92
C SER A 22 5.48 -20.34 10.31
N ILE A 23 5.95 -19.09 10.39
CA ILE A 23 5.85 -18.29 11.62
C ILE A 23 4.38 -18.08 12.00
N ALA A 24 3.56 -17.62 11.06
CA ALA A 24 2.15 -17.36 11.29
C ALA A 24 1.41 -18.60 11.82
N SER A 25 1.68 -19.77 11.22
CA SER A 25 1.11 -21.04 11.65
C SER A 25 1.61 -21.47 13.03
N LYS A 26 2.93 -21.43 13.24
CA LYS A 26 3.56 -21.89 14.49
C LYS A 26 3.13 -21.07 15.71
N PHE A 27 2.99 -19.77 15.55
CA PHE A 27 2.71 -18.85 16.64
C PHE A 27 1.28 -18.32 16.65
N ASN A 28 0.42 -18.82 15.74
CA ASN A 28 -0.95 -18.35 15.56
C ASN A 28 -1.05 -16.82 15.50
N CYS A 29 -0.23 -16.20 14.65
CA CYS A 29 -0.11 -14.76 14.53
C CYS A 29 -0.19 -14.29 13.07
N VAL A 30 -0.35 -12.98 12.88
CA VAL A 30 -0.21 -12.33 11.57
C VAL A 30 1.22 -11.86 11.39
N VAL A 31 1.80 -12.12 10.22
CA VAL A 31 3.10 -11.56 9.82
C VAL A 31 2.85 -10.46 8.81
N VAL A 32 3.25 -9.24 9.16
CA VAL A 32 3.16 -8.07 8.29
C VAL A 32 4.55 -7.70 7.79
N SER A 33 4.70 -7.62 6.47
CA SER A 33 5.96 -7.24 5.82
C SER A 33 5.79 -5.89 5.14
N LEU A 34 6.69 -4.95 5.40
CA LEU A 34 6.76 -3.67 4.71
C LEU A 34 7.73 -3.77 3.54
N HIS A 35 7.32 -3.32 2.38
CA HIS A 35 8.11 -3.38 1.15
C HIS A 35 7.98 -2.10 0.33
N HIS A 36 9.10 -1.67 -0.26
CA HIS A 36 9.11 -0.46 -1.09
C HIS A 36 8.57 -0.72 -2.49
N MET A 37 7.88 0.26 -3.02
CA MET A 37 7.48 0.31 -4.43
C MET A 37 8.62 0.89 -5.29
N SER A 38 8.58 0.66 -6.60
CA SER A 38 9.50 1.30 -7.55
C SER A 38 9.23 2.82 -7.62
N LYS A 39 10.27 3.61 -7.90
CA LYS A 39 10.13 5.08 -8.01
C LYS A 39 9.15 5.51 -9.10
N THR A 40 9.03 4.75 -10.17
CA THR A 40 8.06 4.97 -11.26
C THR A 40 6.61 4.80 -10.81
N ALA A 41 6.35 4.03 -9.76
CA ALA A 41 5.02 3.88 -9.17
C ALA A 41 4.52 5.13 -8.43
N LEU A 42 5.41 6.05 -8.11
CA LEU A 42 5.08 7.23 -7.29
C LEU A 42 4.49 8.39 -8.11
N THR A 43 4.54 8.35 -9.44
CA THR A 43 4.31 9.53 -10.26
C THR A 43 3.13 9.47 -11.23
N SER A 44 2.54 8.31 -11.51
CA SER A 44 1.55 8.22 -12.61
C SER A 44 0.60 7.04 -12.58
N GLN A 45 0.24 6.51 -11.41
CA GLN A 45 -0.64 5.33 -11.40
C GLN A 45 -2.00 5.66 -10.80
N ASP A 46 -3.03 5.52 -11.65
CA ASP A 46 -4.40 5.83 -11.28
C ASP A 46 -5.20 4.60 -10.81
N ASP A 47 -4.67 3.39 -11.04
CA ASP A 47 -5.39 2.15 -10.72
C ASP A 47 -4.55 1.12 -9.95
N ALA A 48 -5.25 0.28 -9.16
CA ALA A 48 -4.66 -0.74 -8.31
C ALA A 48 -3.84 -1.81 -9.05
N MET A 49 -4.19 -2.11 -10.32
CA MET A 49 -3.48 -3.13 -11.11
C MET A 49 -2.12 -2.63 -11.57
N SER A 50 -2.05 -1.38 -12.04
CA SER A 50 -0.80 -0.72 -12.38
C SER A 50 0.12 -0.60 -11.17
N VAL A 51 -0.47 -0.29 -10.01
CA VAL A 51 0.24 -0.23 -8.74
C VAL A 51 0.80 -1.59 -8.33
N ARG A 52 0.04 -2.69 -8.49
CA ARG A 52 0.54 -4.05 -8.25
C ARG A 52 1.78 -4.36 -9.09
N ALA A 53 1.75 -4.02 -10.38
CA ALA A 53 2.89 -4.24 -11.28
C ALA A 53 4.15 -3.45 -10.87
N SER A 54 3.97 -2.37 -10.11
CA SER A 54 5.04 -1.49 -9.64
C SER A 54 5.67 -1.92 -8.31
N ILE A 55 5.12 -2.93 -7.64
CA ILE A 55 5.73 -3.48 -6.43
C ILE A 55 7.09 -4.06 -6.82
N ARG A 56 8.14 -3.51 -6.21
CA ARG A 56 9.53 -3.88 -6.51
C ARG A 56 9.75 -5.34 -6.17
N GLY A 57 10.21 -6.14 -7.13
CA GLY A 57 10.64 -7.49 -6.86
C GLY A 57 10.07 -8.55 -7.77
N ALA A 58 10.43 -9.79 -7.46
CA ALA A 58 9.88 -10.94 -8.14
C ALA A 58 8.37 -11.03 -7.86
N SER A 59 7.58 -11.31 -8.88
CA SER A 59 6.13 -11.54 -8.75
C SER A 59 5.78 -12.56 -7.66
N SER A 60 6.68 -13.52 -7.45
CA SER A 60 6.58 -14.55 -6.41
C SER A 60 6.43 -13.99 -4.99
N LEU A 61 6.98 -12.79 -4.71
CA LEU A 61 6.81 -12.16 -3.39
C LEU A 61 5.36 -11.75 -3.17
N VAL A 62 4.75 -11.07 -4.13
CA VAL A 62 3.34 -10.63 -4.03
C VAL A 62 2.39 -11.82 -4.12
N ASP A 63 2.67 -12.74 -5.03
CA ASP A 63 1.83 -13.92 -5.27
C ASP A 63 1.85 -14.89 -4.09
N GLY A 64 2.96 -14.97 -3.37
CA GLY A 64 3.11 -15.80 -2.18
C GLY A 64 2.42 -15.25 -0.92
N MET A 65 2.09 -13.97 -0.87
CA MET A 65 1.37 -13.38 0.27
C MET A 65 -0.13 -13.68 0.21
N ARG A 66 -0.79 -13.78 1.37
CA ARG A 66 -2.25 -13.95 1.43
C ARG A 66 -3.00 -12.68 1.06
N MET A 67 -2.44 -11.54 1.42
CA MET A 67 -2.97 -10.22 1.12
C MET A 67 -1.81 -9.25 0.85
N ALA A 68 -1.97 -8.37 -0.11
CA ALA A 68 -1.08 -7.23 -0.32
C ALA A 68 -1.90 -5.95 -0.42
N ILE A 69 -1.51 -4.97 0.37
CA ILE A 69 -2.09 -3.63 0.37
C ILE A 69 -1.01 -2.69 -0.17
N ALA A 70 -1.34 -1.91 -1.18
CA ALA A 70 -0.47 -0.87 -1.69
C ALA A 70 -0.87 0.50 -1.15
N LEU A 71 0.13 1.34 -0.92
CA LEU A 71 -0.01 2.75 -0.57
C LEU A 71 0.81 3.56 -1.57
N TRP A 72 0.20 4.58 -2.18
CA TRP A 72 0.90 5.47 -3.12
C TRP A 72 0.38 6.90 -3.03
N LEU A 73 1.14 7.85 -3.53
CA LEU A 73 0.74 9.26 -3.49
C LEU A 73 -0.42 9.51 -4.46
N CYS A 74 -1.39 10.28 -4.02
CA CYS A 74 -2.47 10.78 -4.88
C CYS A 74 -1.87 11.63 -6.02
N PRO A 75 -2.46 11.67 -7.23
CA PRO A 75 -2.08 12.62 -8.27
C PRO A 75 -2.05 14.05 -7.73
N GLU A 76 -1.04 14.83 -8.16
CA GLU A 76 -0.70 16.12 -7.54
C GLU A 76 -1.87 17.09 -7.57
N GLN A 77 -2.48 17.27 -8.75
CA GLN A 77 -3.61 18.20 -8.91
C GLN A 77 -4.82 17.83 -8.03
N GLU A 78 -5.09 16.54 -7.89
CA GLU A 78 -6.18 16.06 -7.03
C GLU A 78 -5.84 16.27 -5.55
N ALA A 79 -4.60 16.02 -5.17
CA ALA A 79 -4.14 16.25 -3.81
C ALA A 79 -4.17 17.73 -3.42
N GLU A 80 -3.84 18.65 -4.35
CA GLU A 80 -3.98 20.09 -4.17
C GLU A 80 -5.44 20.50 -3.93
N ASN A 81 -6.36 19.99 -4.76
CA ASN A 81 -7.79 20.28 -4.60
C ASN A 81 -8.31 19.79 -3.26
N ILE A 82 -7.95 18.58 -2.87
CA ILE A 82 -8.33 18.02 -1.57
C ILE A 82 -7.77 18.86 -0.43
N CYS A 83 -6.50 19.26 -0.46
CA CYS A 83 -5.91 20.12 0.56
C CYS A 83 -6.63 21.49 0.64
N PHE A 84 -6.98 22.07 -0.52
CA PHE A 84 -7.73 23.32 -0.59
C PHE A 84 -9.11 23.19 0.05
N ASP A 85 -9.88 22.14 -0.28
CA ASP A 85 -11.22 21.88 0.26
C ASP A 85 -11.19 21.69 1.78
N TYR A 86 -10.09 21.14 2.31
CA TYR A 86 -9.89 20.99 3.75
C TYR A 86 -9.22 22.18 4.43
N GLY A 87 -8.95 23.27 3.71
CA GLY A 87 -8.35 24.49 4.26
C GLY A 87 -6.96 24.27 4.86
N VAL A 88 -6.18 23.35 4.29
CA VAL A 88 -4.82 23.06 4.73
C VAL A 88 -3.81 23.35 3.64
N GLU A 89 -2.58 23.69 4.05
CA GLU A 89 -1.49 23.89 3.14
C GLU A 89 -1.17 22.58 2.38
N PHE A 90 -0.94 22.71 1.07
CA PHE A 90 -0.56 21.57 0.23
C PHE A 90 0.78 20.98 0.65
N ASP A 91 0.80 19.69 0.81
CA ASP A 91 1.99 18.86 0.99
C ASP A 91 1.82 17.60 0.13
N ARG A 92 2.80 17.34 -0.74
CA ARG A 92 2.79 16.21 -1.68
C ARG A 92 2.50 14.86 -1.02
N THR A 93 2.84 14.72 0.26
CA THR A 93 2.67 13.48 1.02
C THR A 93 1.39 13.44 1.87
N ARG A 94 0.57 14.48 1.81
CA ARG A 94 -0.60 14.62 2.67
C ARG A 94 -1.77 13.74 2.25
N VAL A 95 -1.93 13.54 0.94
CA VAL A 95 -3.00 12.72 0.38
C VAL A 95 -2.40 11.46 -0.22
N VAL A 96 -2.85 10.32 0.27
CA VAL A 96 -2.35 8.99 -0.10
C VAL A 96 -3.51 8.14 -0.58
N ARG A 97 -3.30 7.36 -1.61
CA ARG A 97 -4.22 6.32 -2.06
C ARG A 97 -3.82 4.96 -1.49
N SER A 98 -4.80 4.14 -1.24
CA SER A 98 -4.62 2.76 -0.79
C SER A 98 -5.55 1.82 -1.52
N ALA A 99 -5.09 0.63 -1.85
CA ALA A 99 -5.95 -0.44 -2.34
C ALA A 99 -5.41 -1.82 -1.94
N VAL A 100 -6.31 -2.78 -1.80
CA VAL A 100 -5.94 -4.19 -1.76
C VAL A 100 -5.62 -4.61 -3.20
N VAL A 101 -4.35 -4.84 -3.48
CA VAL A 101 -3.86 -5.20 -4.83
C VAL A 101 -3.73 -6.71 -5.05
N LYS A 102 -3.83 -7.48 -3.97
CA LYS A 102 -3.86 -8.95 -3.99
C LYS A 102 -4.56 -9.47 -2.74
N THR A 103 -5.44 -10.42 -2.94
CA THR A 103 -6.09 -11.15 -1.84
C THR A 103 -6.39 -12.59 -2.27
N ASN A 104 -6.39 -13.50 -1.31
CA ASN A 104 -6.87 -14.87 -1.49
C ASN A 104 -8.33 -15.02 -1.04
N SER A 105 -8.96 -13.95 -0.53
CA SER A 105 -10.37 -13.92 -0.15
C SER A 105 -11.20 -13.18 -1.20
N SER A 106 -12.34 -13.74 -1.58
CA SER A 106 -13.29 -13.11 -2.51
C SER A 106 -14.16 -12.03 -1.86
N GLU A 107 -14.13 -11.92 -0.54
CA GLU A 107 -14.98 -10.98 0.22
C GLU A 107 -14.31 -9.63 0.49
N VAL A 108 -13.08 -9.44 0.03
CA VAL A 108 -12.33 -8.20 0.28
C VAL A 108 -12.67 -7.15 -0.79
N ASP A 109 -13.04 -5.96 -0.34
CA ASP A 109 -13.20 -4.80 -1.23
C ASP A 109 -11.84 -4.36 -1.77
N THR A 110 -11.72 -4.30 -3.09
CA THR A 110 -10.50 -3.90 -3.80
C THR A 110 -10.55 -2.47 -4.32
N LYS A 111 -11.58 -1.70 -3.94
CA LYS A 111 -11.68 -0.29 -4.34
C LYS A 111 -10.51 0.52 -3.81
N THR A 112 -10.13 1.51 -4.60
CA THR A 112 -9.13 2.49 -4.15
C THR A 112 -9.75 3.42 -3.11
N LEU A 113 -9.10 3.52 -1.97
CA LEU A 113 -9.42 4.46 -0.91
C LEU A 113 -8.49 5.66 -1.00
N THR A 114 -9.03 6.85 -0.77
CA THR A 114 -8.23 8.06 -0.56
C THR A 114 -8.07 8.28 0.94
N LEU A 115 -6.84 8.49 1.38
CA LEU A 115 -6.48 8.65 2.78
C LEU A 115 -5.84 10.02 2.96
N PHE A 116 -6.16 10.68 4.06
CA PHE A 116 -5.57 11.95 4.45
C PHE A 116 -4.59 11.74 5.62
N ARG A 117 -3.39 12.30 5.51
CA ARG A 117 -2.38 12.20 6.56
C ARG A 117 -2.56 13.31 7.60
N ARG A 118 -2.80 12.89 8.84
CA ARG A 118 -2.70 13.74 10.02
C ARG A 118 -1.52 13.28 10.87
N LYS A 119 -0.44 14.04 10.86
CA LYS A 119 0.81 13.66 11.53
C LYS A 119 1.30 12.28 11.03
N ALA A 120 1.29 11.26 11.90
CA ALA A 120 1.70 9.88 11.58
C ALA A 120 0.52 8.94 11.27
N VAL A 121 -0.72 9.44 11.22
CA VAL A 121 -1.92 8.63 10.98
C VAL A 121 -2.47 8.91 9.59
N LEU A 122 -2.92 7.85 8.90
CA LEU A 122 -3.69 7.93 7.66
C LEU A 122 -5.16 7.64 8.00
N GLU A 123 -6.04 8.59 7.68
CA GLU A 123 -7.48 8.50 7.92
C GLU A 123 -8.21 8.43 6.59
N PRO A 124 -9.23 7.55 6.42
CA PRO A 124 -10.05 7.54 5.22
C PRO A 124 -10.70 8.91 5.01
N LEU A 125 -10.68 9.40 3.78
CA LEU A 125 -11.55 10.50 3.36
C LEU A 125 -12.96 9.95 3.20
N GLU A 126 -13.75 10.04 4.26
CA GLU A 126 -15.19 9.83 4.16
C GLU A 126 -15.79 11.01 3.40
N ASN A 127 -16.72 10.73 2.48
CA ASN A 127 -17.38 11.72 1.63
C ASN A 127 -17.85 12.94 2.45
N GLY A 128 -17.03 13.98 2.50
CA GLY A 128 -17.44 15.34 2.86
C GLY A 128 -17.30 15.81 4.30
N ASN A 129 -16.86 15.00 5.27
CA ASN A 129 -16.73 15.48 6.66
C ASN A 129 -15.45 14.99 7.35
N ILE A 130 -14.35 15.71 7.14
CA ILE A 130 -13.30 15.71 8.15
C ILE A 130 -13.56 16.93 9.06
N THR A 131 -14.02 16.69 10.28
CA THR A 131 -14.05 17.71 11.31
C THR A 131 -12.60 17.98 11.72
N ILE A 132 -12.07 19.13 11.29
CA ILE A 132 -10.74 19.57 11.74
C ILE A 132 -10.96 20.14 13.14
N GLU A 133 -10.68 19.36 14.17
CA GLU A 133 -10.45 19.92 15.50
C GLU A 133 -9.17 20.76 15.44
N ARG A 134 -9.34 22.08 15.67
CA ARG A 134 -8.26 23.08 15.71
C ARG A 134 -7.49 22.99 17.01
#